data_9f3383c2738054dff75ea08ff1817d79
#
_entry.id   9f3383c2738054dff75ea08ff1817d79
#
_cell.length_a   1.000
_cell.length_b   1.000
_cell.length_c   1.000
_cell.angle_alpha   90.00
_cell.angle_beta   90.00
_cell.angle_gamma   90.00
#
_symmetry.space_group_name_H-M   'P 1'
#
loop_
_entity.id
_entity.type
_entity.pdbx_description
1 polymer ?
#
loop_
_entity_poly.entity_id
_entity_poly.type
_entity_poly.pdbx_seq_one_letter_code
_entity_poly.pdbx_strand_id
1 'polypeptide(L)'
;MPDSLQRLEIDVNGVGLTMQRVEGGSFMMGATLDQTDRDIYTNKPVHLVFLSPYYIATTEVTVQLWRAVMPEREIINPKGYPTVPVSYVSWLDCQEFVRRLDSITGLPFRLPTEAEWEYAARGGAKSKAYRFAGGNEADSVGWIYPFSGDWKHPVGGKQPNELGLYDMTGNVSEWCQDIYGPYSLSTQPNPCGADTGSYRVVRGGSYDECIANSHLSVRRWHVPETATEYIGFRVALTLPDEPMLQVQKEEPPLTRSVRIKGKKLRFVYVPAEQPYYISDEVECSLWRKMMEKEAPERKKSIALGMSKSDRTRFAEYCSRAAGEALLVASAEQIVLAEQQHLIEAYQPNVSHKDKNESTRSIQRRRKRNDKLSAWTELIGVRLPKPDDPILLQFKAADDESRPLRLVICTKK
;
A
#
# COMPACT_ATOMS: atom_id res chain seq x y z
N MET A 1 -13.39 -22.69 7.89
CA MET A 1 -12.21 -23.23 8.63
C MET A 1 -12.63 -23.43 10.07
N PRO A 2 -12.12 -24.46 10.79
CA PRO A 2 -12.34 -24.57 12.23
C PRO A 2 -11.79 -23.31 12.94
N ASP A 3 -12.47 -22.84 13.98
CA ASP A 3 -12.03 -21.66 14.77
C ASP A 3 -10.59 -21.77 15.30
N SER A 4 -10.12 -22.99 15.54
CA SER A 4 -8.76 -23.30 15.99
C SER A 4 -7.63 -22.88 15.00
N LEU A 5 -7.96 -22.70 13.73
CA LEU A 5 -7.01 -22.22 12.72
C LEU A 5 -7.05 -20.70 12.52
N GLN A 6 -8.04 -20.03 13.07
CA GLN A 6 -8.15 -18.57 13.01
C GLN A 6 -7.26 -17.89 14.06
N ARG A 7 -6.96 -18.58 15.14
CA ARG A 7 -6.20 -18.06 16.27
C ARG A 7 -5.29 -19.17 16.85
N LEU A 8 -4.03 -18.83 17.05
CA LEU A 8 -3.08 -19.74 17.73
C LEU A 8 -2.76 -19.16 19.11
N GLU A 9 -2.90 -20.00 20.13
CA GLU A 9 -2.45 -19.70 21.48
C GLU A 9 -1.18 -20.50 21.76
N ILE A 10 -0.07 -19.81 21.98
CA ILE A 10 1.26 -20.41 22.11
C ILE A 10 1.78 -20.11 23.52
N ASP A 11 2.14 -21.14 24.25
CA ASP A 11 2.86 -20.98 25.52
C ASP A 11 4.34 -20.78 25.26
N VAL A 12 4.89 -19.70 25.81
CA VAL A 12 6.31 -19.35 25.71
C VAL A 12 6.88 -19.27 27.12
N ASN A 13 7.38 -20.38 27.62
CA ASN A 13 7.92 -20.46 28.98
C ASN A 13 6.96 -19.95 30.07
N GLY A 14 5.68 -20.31 29.97
CA GLY A 14 4.61 -19.90 30.89
C GLY A 14 3.99 -18.54 30.59
N VAL A 15 4.34 -17.89 29.49
CA VAL A 15 3.73 -16.64 29.02
C VAL A 15 2.97 -16.90 27.73
N GLY A 16 1.67 -16.57 27.72
CA GLY A 16 0.83 -16.74 26.52
C GLY A 16 1.18 -15.74 25.41
N LEU A 17 1.28 -16.23 24.19
CA LEU A 17 1.39 -15.45 22.95
C LEU A 17 0.22 -15.81 22.04
N THR A 18 -0.64 -14.86 21.76
CA THR A 18 -1.78 -15.04 20.87
C THR A 18 -1.46 -14.52 19.47
N MET A 19 -1.59 -15.39 18.48
CA MET A 19 -1.41 -15.06 17.07
C MET A 19 -2.76 -15.10 16.32
N GLN A 20 -3.08 -14.04 15.62
CA GLN A 20 -4.27 -13.94 14.77
C GLN A 20 -3.91 -14.28 13.32
N ARG A 21 -4.68 -15.17 12.71
CA ARG A 21 -4.58 -15.45 11.27
C ARG A 21 -5.12 -14.27 10.47
N VAL A 22 -4.33 -13.83 9.50
CA VAL A 22 -4.71 -12.85 8.49
C VAL A 22 -4.84 -13.56 7.16
N GLU A 23 -6.04 -13.59 6.62
CA GLU A 23 -6.27 -14.17 5.30
C GLU A 23 -5.53 -13.38 4.24
N GLY A 24 -4.92 -14.09 3.30
CA GLY A 24 -4.28 -13.46 2.15
C GLY A 24 -5.26 -12.64 1.33
N GLY A 25 -4.75 -11.67 0.60
CA GLY A 25 -5.58 -10.79 -0.22
C GLY A 25 -4.79 -9.70 -0.90
N SER A 26 -5.49 -8.74 -1.47
CA SER A 26 -4.88 -7.57 -2.10
C SER A 26 -5.42 -6.28 -1.48
N PHE A 27 -4.57 -5.26 -1.40
CA PHE A 27 -4.96 -3.94 -0.92
C PHE A 27 -4.11 -2.83 -1.56
N MET A 28 -4.59 -1.61 -1.45
CA MET A 28 -3.86 -0.42 -1.85
C MET A 28 -3.02 0.06 -0.66
N MET A 29 -1.71 -0.18 -0.73
CA MET A 29 -0.74 0.24 0.29
C MET A 29 -0.35 1.69 0.10
N GLY A 30 -0.20 2.43 1.21
CA GLY A 30 0.23 3.83 1.21
C GLY A 30 -0.88 4.83 1.53
N ALA A 31 -0.67 6.12 1.23
CA ALA A 31 -1.59 7.20 1.57
C ALA A 31 -2.82 7.24 0.66
N THR A 32 -3.74 6.31 0.88
CA THR A 32 -5.09 6.29 0.29
C THR A 32 -5.95 7.47 0.80
N LEU A 33 -7.11 7.71 0.20
CA LEU A 33 -7.95 8.88 0.52
C LEU A 33 -8.39 8.98 1.98
N ASP A 34 -8.53 7.85 2.65
CA ASP A 34 -8.82 7.75 4.08
C ASP A 34 -7.61 8.15 4.97
N GLN A 35 -6.41 8.30 4.36
CA GLN A 35 -5.14 8.58 5.05
C GLN A 35 -4.54 9.96 4.70
N THR A 36 -5.27 10.84 4.02
CA THR A 36 -4.69 12.00 3.32
C THR A 36 -4.71 13.33 4.07
N ASP A 37 -4.69 13.38 5.39
CA ASP A 37 -4.67 14.66 6.13
C ASP A 37 -3.32 15.42 5.99
N ARG A 38 -2.26 14.78 5.50
CA ARG A 38 -0.96 15.41 5.17
C ARG A 38 -0.33 14.76 3.95
N ASP A 39 0.27 15.59 3.09
CA ASP A 39 1.17 15.15 2.02
C ASP A 39 2.50 14.67 2.59
N ILE A 40 2.52 13.48 3.18
CA ILE A 40 3.76 12.81 3.58
C ILE A 40 4.25 12.06 2.34
N TYR A 41 5.28 12.59 1.70
CA TYR A 41 5.85 12.03 0.46
C TYR A 41 6.37 10.61 0.60
N THR A 42 6.67 10.17 1.82
CA THR A 42 7.28 8.86 2.11
C THR A 42 6.33 7.67 1.97
N ASN A 43 5.02 7.89 2.02
CA ASN A 43 3.98 6.87 1.89
C ASN A 43 3.26 6.92 0.52
N LYS A 44 3.91 7.48 -0.48
CA LYS A 44 3.51 7.51 -1.89
C LYS A 44 4.60 6.86 -2.77
N PRO A 45 4.26 6.35 -3.96
CA PRO A 45 2.90 6.26 -4.52
C PRO A 45 2.04 5.20 -3.81
N VAL A 46 0.72 5.39 -3.84
CA VAL A 46 -0.23 4.33 -3.50
C VAL A 46 -0.11 3.25 -4.56
N HIS A 47 0.08 2.00 -4.14
CA HIS A 47 0.33 0.88 -5.04
C HIS A 47 -0.39 -0.38 -4.58
N LEU A 48 -0.60 -1.30 -5.50
CA LEU A 48 -1.28 -2.57 -5.24
C LEU A 48 -0.30 -3.60 -4.68
N VAL A 49 -0.66 -4.21 -3.56
CA VAL A 49 0.08 -5.29 -2.92
C VAL A 49 -0.81 -6.53 -2.81
N PHE A 50 -0.21 -7.70 -3.03
CA PHE A 50 -0.82 -9.01 -2.77
C PHE A 50 -0.07 -9.69 -1.64
N LEU A 51 -0.80 -10.27 -0.69
CA LEU A 51 -0.23 -10.99 0.43
C LEU A 51 -0.80 -12.42 0.51
N SER A 52 0.06 -13.38 0.77
CA SER A 52 -0.30 -14.73 1.20
C SER A 52 -0.87 -14.69 2.61
N PRO A 53 -1.60 -15.72 3.07
CA PRO A 53 -2.01 -15.83 4.47
C PRO A 53 -0.79 -15.89 5.41
N TYR A 54 -0.93 -15.29 6.58
CA TYR A 54 0.08 -15.31 7.65
C TYR A 54 -0.60 -15.14 9.00
N TYR A 55 0.18 -15.30 10.07
CA TYR A 55 -0.24 -14.99 11.43
C TYR A 55 0.53 -13.79 11.95
N ILE A 56 -0.13 -12.96 12.75
CA ILE A 56 0.47 -11.80 13.40
C ILE A 56 0.04 -11.76 14.88
N ALA A 57 0.94 -11.37 15.78
CA ALA A 57 0.62 -11.24 17.19
C ALA A 57 -0.51 -10.21 17.41
N THR A 58 -1.46 -10.53 18.27
CA THR A 58 -2.61 -9.66 18.56
C THR A 58 -2.21 -8.35 19.22
N THR A 59 -1.07 -8.32 19.89
CA THR A 59 -0.49 -7.15 20.57
C THR A 59 1.01 -7.05 20.26
N GLU A 60 1.63 -5.96 20.67
CA GLU A 60 3.09 -5.85 20.72
C GLU A 60 3.68 -6.89 21.69
N VAL A 61 4.95 -7.21 21.53
CA VAL A 61 5.71 -8.03 22.49
C VAL A 61 5.80 -7.30 23.82
N THR A 62 5.29 -7.94 24.88
CA THR A 62 5.29 -7.35 26.22
C THR A 62 6.63 -7.56 26.94
N VAL A 63 6.86 -6.78 28.00
CA VAL A 63 8.01 -6.94 28.91
C VAL A 63 8.08 -8.36 29.47
N GLN A 64 6.95 -8.96 29.84
CA GLN A 64 6.93 -10.35 30.39
C GLN A 64 7.30 -11.36 29.33
N LEU A 65 6.82 -11.22 28.08
CA LEU A 65 7.15 -12.12 26.99
C LEU A 65 8.63 -11.96 26.59
N TRP A 66 9.14 -10.73 26.57
CA TRP A 66 10.56 -10.47 26.36
C TRP A 66 11.42 -11.20 27.37
N ARG A 67 11.11 -11.11 28.67
CA ARG A 67 11.85 -11.79 29.73
C ARG A 67 11.77 -13.31 29.65
N ALA A 68 10.66 -13.85 29.18
CA ALA A 68 10.51 -15.29 28.98
C ALA A 68 11.43 -15.84 27.88
N VAL A 69 11.78 -15.01 26.88
CA VAL A 69 12.63 -15.39 25.74
C VAL A 69 14.10 -14.94 25.94
N MET A 70 14.31 -13.77 26.56
CA MET A 70 15.60 -13.07 26.72
C MET A 70 15.91 -12.77 28.18
N PRO A 71 15.93 -13.76 29.09
CA PRO A 71 15.98 -13.53 30.53
C PRO A 71 17.27 -12.81 31.01
N GLU A 72 18.38 -12.96 30.29
CA GLU A 72 19.65 -12.34 30.61
C GLU A 72 19.77 -10.89 30.11
N ARG A 73 18.83 -10.43 29.28
CA ARG A 73 18.89 -9.11 28.70
C ARG A 73 18.04 -8.13 29.48
N GLU A 74 18.70 -7.26 30.21
CA GLU A 74 18.03 -6.20 30.95
C GLU A 74 17.31 -5.24 30.00
N ILE A 75 16.13 -4.80 30.40
CA ILE A 75 15.33 -3.80 29.69
C ILE A 75 14.89 -2.69 30.63
N ILE A 76 14.77 -1.49 30.09
CA ILE A 76 14.29 -0.33 30.84
C ILE A 76 12.77 -0.43 31.01
N ASN A 77 12.32 -0.64 32.23
CA ASN A 77 10.91 -0.67 32.62
C ASN A 77 10.71 0.02 33.98
N PRO A 78 10.77 1.35 34.01
CA PRO A 78 10.82 2.11 35.29
C PRO A 78 9.55 1.98 36.13
N LYS A 79 8.39 1.71 35.53
CA LYS A 79 7.13 1.49 36.24
C LYS A 79 6.89 0.03 36.65
N GLY A 80 7.73 -0.90 36.21
CA GLY A 80 7.65 -2.31 36.57
C GLY A 80 6.45 -3.10 36.00
N TYR A 81 5.67 -2.54 35.12
CA TYR A 81 4.47 -3.20 34.55
C TYR A 81 4.85 -4.31 33.56
N PRO A 82 4.48 -5.57 33.81
CA PRO A 82 4.89 -6.70 32.96
C PRO A 82 4.18 -6.71 31.59
N THR A 83 2.99 -6.14 31.51
CA THR A 83 2.10 -6.19 30.33
C THR A 83 2.21 -4.97 29.40
N VAL A 84 3.09 -4.00 29.70
CA VAL A 84 3.39 -2.93 28.74
C VAL A 84 4.29 -3.47 27.60
N PRO A 85 4.23 -2.87 26.41
CA PRO A 85 5.13 -3.28 25.33
C PRO A 85 6.60 -3.09 25.72
N VAL A 86 7.45 -4.00 25.30
CA VAL A 86 8.89 -3.82 25.38
C VAL A 86 9.32 -2.66 24.49
N SER A 87 10.23 -1.83 24.98
CA SER A 87 10.88 -0.76 24.21
C SER A 87 12.34 -0.63 24.62
N TYR A 88 13.10 0.27 24.05
CA TYR A 88 14.55 0.31 24.11
C TYR A 88 15.20 -0.96 23.51
N VAL A 89 14.57 -1.51 22.46
CA VAL A 89 15.05 -2.65 21.71
C VAL A 89 15.36 -2.24 20.28
N SER A 90 16.55 -2.59 19.81
CA SER A 90 16.97 -2.37 18.43
C SER A 90 16.35 -3.41 17.50
N TRP A 91 16.40 -3.16 16.20
CA TRP A 91 15.99 -4.16 15.21
C TRP A 91 16.81 -5.45 15.33
N LEU A 92 18.11 -5.33 15.63
CA LEU A 92 18.99 -6.47 15.87
C LEU A 92 18.57 -7.27 17.10
N ASP A 93 18.12 -6.60 18.16
CA ASP A 93 17.58 -7.25 19.36
C ASP A 93 16.31 -8.03 19.05
N CYS A 94 15.44 -7.46 18.18
CA CYS A 94 14.23 -8.12 17.73
C CYS A 94 14.54 -9.38 16.90
N GLN A 95 15.58 -9.36 16.06
CA GLN A 95 16.00 -10.55 15.31
C GLN A 95 16.52 -11.65 16.24
N GLU A 96 17.29 -11.31 17.28
CA GLU A 96 17.76 -12.29 18.28
C GLU A 96 16.60 -12.83 19.10
N PHE A 97 15.63 -11.99 19.48
CA PHE A 97 14.39 -12.44 20.14
C PHE A 97 13.65 -13.46 19.29
N VAL A 98 13.42 -13.16 18.02
CA VAL A 98 12.75 -14.05 17.06
C VAL A 98 13.46 -15.38 16.94
N ARG A 99 14.78 -15.37 16.73
CA ARG A 99 15.59 -16.59 16.63
C ARG A 99 15.49 -17.50 17.88
N ARG A 100 15.41 -16.90 19.07
CA ARG A 100 15.22 -17.66 20.32
C ARG A 100 13.79 -18.16 20.47
N LEU A 101 12.80 -17.33 20.09
CA LEU A 101 11.40 -17.74 20.10
C LEU A 101 11.17 -18.95 19.19
N ASP A 102 11.81 -18.99 18.01
CA ASP A 102 11.81 -20.16 17.12
C ASP A 102 12.39 -21.40 17.82
N SER A 103 13.51 -21.24 18.53
CA SER A 103 14.15 -22.33 19.26
C SER A 103 13.30 -22.87 20.41
N ILE A 104 12.53 -22.00 21.08
CA ILE A 104 11.65 -22.38 22.20
C ILE A 104 10.39 -23.08 21.68
N THR A 105 9.79 -22.58 20.60
CA THR A 105 8.46 -22.99 20.15
C THR A 105 8.48 -24.00 19.01
N GLY A 106 9.59 -24.08 18.26
CA GLY A 106 9.68 -24.85 17.02
C GLY A 106 8.92 -24.25 15.83
N LEU A 107 8.44 -23.00 15.94
CA LEU A 107 7.67 -22.31 14.92
C LEU A 107 8.50 -21.21 14.24
N PRO A 108 8.30 -20.93 12.94
CA PRO A 108 9.11 -19.99 12.16
C PRO A 108 8.63 -18.53 12.33
N PHE A 109 8.93 -17.96 13.47
CA PHE A 109 8.61 -16.55 13.73
C PHE A 109 9.50 -15.59 12.95
N ARG A 110 9.04 -14.38 12.78
CA ARG A 110 9.76 -13.27 12.17
C ARG A 110 9.12 -11.92 12.55
N LEU A 111 9.75 -10.83 12.21
CA LEU A 111 9.03 -9.55 12.17
C LEU A 111 8.02 -9.56 11.01
N PRO A 112 6.89 -8.85 11.12
CA PRO A 112 6.01 -8.64 9.98
C PRO A 112 6.75 -7.83 8.90
N THR A 113 6.45 -8.08 7.61
CA THR A 113 6.83 -7.13 6.58
C THR A 113 6.00 -5.86 6.72
N GLU A 114 6.48 -4.75 6.17
CA GLU A 114 5.76 -3.48 6.21
C GLU A 114 4.37 -3.61 5.58
N ALA A 115 4.26 -4.36 4.49
CA ALA A 115 3.00 -4.61 3.80
C ALA A 115 2.03 -5.47 4.63
N GLU A 116 2.53 -6.50 5.29
CA GLU A 116 1.74 -7.32 6.22
C GLU A 116 1.23 -6.48 7.39
N TRP A 117 2.11 -5.67 7.96
CA TRP A 117 1.76 -4.77 9.06
C TRP A 117 0.62 -3.82 8.65
N GLU A 118 0.75 -3.12 7.51
CA GLU A 118 -0.26 -2.16 7.05
C GLU A 118 -1.58 -2.86 6.68
N TYR A 119 -1.53 -4.01 6.00
CA TYR A 119 -2.72 -4.78 5.66
C TYR A 119 -3.48 -5.24 6.90
N ALA A 120 -2.75 -5.78 7.88
CA ALA A 120 -3.33 -6.19 9.16
C ALA A 120 -3.92 -4.99 9.93
N ALA A 121 -3.21 -3.87 10.00
CA ALA A 121 -3.66 -2.65 10.67
C ALA A 121 -4.94 -2.08 10.04
N ARG A 122 -5.09 -2.17 8.71
CA ARG A 122 -6.30 -1.78 7.98
C ARG A 122 -7.48 -2.73 8.14
N GLY A 123 -7.32 -3.86 8.85
CA GLY A 123 -8.37 -4.85 9.05
C GLY A 123 -8.40 -5.95 7.98
N GLY A 124 -7.36 -6.08 7.14
CA GLY A 124 -7.26 -7.10 6.11
C GLY A 124 -8.44 -7.08 5.14
N ALA A 125 -8.97 -8.26 4.81
CA ALA A 125 -10.16 -8.39 3.96
C ALA A 125 -11.45 -7.82 4.59
N LYS A 126 -11.45 -7.54 5.89
CA LYS A 126 -12.58 -6.95 6.64
C LYS A 126 -12.48 -5.43 6.76
N SER A 127 -11.50 -4.80 6.11
CA SER A 127 -11.23 -3.36 6.19
C SER A 127 -12.48 -2.51 5.93
N LYS A 128 -12.69 -1.53 6.80
CA LYS A 128 -13.76 -0.52 6.68
C LYS A 128 -13.22 0.84 6.23
N ALA A 129 -11.95 0.88 5.79
CA ALA A 129 -11.26 2.08 5.36
C ALA A 129 -11.24 3.18 6.45
N TYR A 130 -10.99 2.78 7.68
CA TYR A 130 -10.80 3.70 8.78
C TYR A 130 -9.45 4.40 8.71
N ARG A 131 -9.35 5.55 9.35
CA ARG A 131 -8.13 6.36 9.45
C ARG A 131 -7.10 5.72 10.36
N PHE A 132 -7.55 5.09 11.44
CA PHE A 132 -6.77 4.38 12.44
C PHE A 132 -7.18 2.91 12.51
N ALA A 133 -6.42 2.08 13.17
CA ALA A 133 -6.71 0.66 13.32
C ALA A 133 -7.98 0.45 14.18
N GLY A 134 -9.10 0.13 13.52
CA GLY A 134 -10.38 -0.15 14.16
C GLY A 134 -11.33 1.03 14.24
N GLY A 135 -10.97 2.26 13.83
CA GLY A 135 -11.89 3.40 13.92
C GLY A 135 -11.38 4.71 13.32
N ASN A 136 -12.22 5.74 13.36
CA ASN A 136 -11.85 7.10 12.96
C ASN A 136 -11.56 8.02 14.16
N GLU A 137 -11.92 7.59 15.37
CA GLU A 137 -11.68 8.32 16.61
C GLU A 137 -10.40 7.80 17.27
N ALA A 138 -9.33 8.59 17.18
CA ALA A 138 -7.98 8.20 17.61
C ALA A 138 -7.94 7.76 19.10
N ASP A 139 -8.62 8.46 19.99
CA ASP A 139 -8.68 8.13 21.42
C ASP A 139 -9.31 6.76 21.71
N SER A 140 -10.22 6.31 20.88
CA SER A 140 -10.90 5.02 21.08
C SER A 140 -10.03 3.81 20.76
N VAL A 141 -9.05 3.98 19.86
CA VAL A 141 -8.30 2.87 19.25
C VAL A 141 -6.79 2.93 19.49
N GLY A 142 -6.27 4.06 20.00
CA GLY A 142 -4.83 4.25 20.12
C GLY A 142 -4.40 5.03 21.38
N TRP A 143 -3.23 4.68 21.89
CA TRP A 143 -2.50 5.43 22.89
C TRP A 143 -1.53 6.39 22.19
N ILE A 144 -1.99 7.61 21.89
CA ILE A 144 -1.23 8.66 21.18
C ILE A 144 -1.40 10.01 21.91
N TYR A 145 -0.50 10.96 21.66
CA TYR A 145 -0.63 12.32 22.21
C TYR A 145 -1.86 13.02 21.58
N PRO A 146 -2.74 13.65 22.39
CA PRO A 146 -2.64 13.92 23.84
C PRO A 146 -3.34 12.87 24.75
N PHE A 147 -3.77 11.71 24.24
CA PHE A 147 -4.63 10.74 24.95
C PHE A 147 -3.85 9.66 25.71
N SER A 148 -2.51 9.62 25.57
CA SER A 148 -1.65 8.63 26.19
C SER A 148 -1.23 8.94 27.63
N GLY A 149 -1.36 10.22 28.08
CA GLY A 149 -0.79 10.64 29.35
C GLY A 149 0.74 10.53 29.39
N ASP A 150 1.38 10.79 28.26
CA ASP A 150 2.84 10.81 28.08
C ASP A 150 3.56 9.50 28.45
N TRP A 151 2.87 8.37 28.30
CA TRP A 151 3.44 7.06 28.62
C TRP A 151 2.78 5.92 27.82
N LYS A 152 3.52 4.84 27.62
CA LYS A 152 3.00 3.59 27.06
C LYS A 152 2.15 2.84 28.08
N HIS A 153 1.14 2.15 27.62
CA HIS A 153 0.13 1.46 28.42
C HIS A 153 0.24 -0.07 28.29
N PRO A 154 -0.35 -0.83 29.25
CA PRO A 154 -0.57 -2.25 29.07
C PRO A 154 -1.26 -2.52 27.74
N VAL A 155 -0.78 -3.54 27.02
CA VAL A 155 -1.30 -3.90 25.71
C VAL A 155 -2.78 -4.30 25.75
N GLY A 156 -3.52 -4.07 24.68
CA GLY A 156 -4.94 -4.43 24.59
C GLY A 156 -5.89 -3.52 25.35
N GLY A 157 -5.43 -2.35 25.80
CA GLY A 157 -6.23 -1.41 26.59
C GLY A 157 -7.22 -0.54 25.80
N LYS A 158 -7.11 -0.49 24.49
CA LYS A 158 -8.02 0.23 23.58
C LYS A 158 -8.83 -0.76 22.73
N GLN A 159 -9.73 -0.25 21.87
CA GLN A 159 -10.51 -1.11 20.97
C GLN A 159 -9.63 -1.75 19.90
N PRO A 160 -9.83 -3.06 19.59
CA PRO A 160 -9.13 -3.72 18.52
C PRO A 160 -9.67 -3.32 17.13
N ASN A 161 -8.93 -3.64 16.09
CA ASN A 161 -9.42 -3.53 14.74
C ASN A 161 -10.32 -4.73 14.34
N GLU A 162 -10.76 -4.78 13.09
CA GLU A 162 -11.69 -5.78 12.55
C GLU A 162 -11.15 -7.22 12.58
N LEU A 163 -9.83 -7.39 12.76
CA LEU A 163 -9.17 -8.69 12.93
C LEU A 163 -8.95 -9.06 14.39
N GLY A 164 -9.28 -8.19 15.33
CA GLY A 164 -8.98 -8.40 16.75
C GLY A 164 -7.54 -8.07 17.12
N LEU A 165 -6.87 -7.20 16.36
CA LEU A 165 -5.52 -6.71 16.64
C LEU A 165 -5.59 -5.40 17.41
N TYR A 166 -4.80 -5.30 18.47
CA TYR A 166 -4.72 -4.16 19.36
C TYR A 166 -3.49 -3.33 19.11
N ASP A 167 -3.54 -2.08 19.51
CA ASP A 167 -2.40 -1.15 19.58
C ASP A 167 -1.64 -0.96 18.24
N MET A 168 -2.32 -1.25 17.10
CA MET A 168 -1.78 -0.94 15.76
C MET A 168 -1.78 0.56 15.46
N THR A 169 -2.23 1.39 16.41
CA THR A 169 -2.18 2.85 16.40
C THR A 169 -1.67 3.32 17.75
N GLY A 170 -0.49 3.92 17.80
CA GLY A 170 0.11 4.42 19.05
C GLY A 170 0.75 3.33 19.90
N ASN A 171 0.78 3.54 21.21
CA ASN A 171 1.49 2.81 22.23
C ASN A 171 3.01 2.81 21.99
N VAL A 172 3.57 1.87 21.23
CA VAL A 172 4.93 1.97 20.71
C VAL A 172 4.96 1.79 19.20
N SER A 173 5.83 2.49 18.52
CA SER A 173 6.11 2.25 17.11
C SER A 173 6.75 0.87 16.94
N GLU A 174 6.50 0.20 15.82
CA GLU A 174 6.88 -1.19 15.66
C GLU A 174 7.87 -1.40 14.53
N TRP A 175 8.97 -2.11 14.83
CA TRP A 175 9.92 -2.56 13.83
C TRP A 175 9.26 -3.53 12.84
N CYS A 176 9.50 -3.28 11.55
CA CYS A 176 9.20 -4.21 10.47
C CYS A 176 10.47 -4.88 9.93
N GLN A 177 10.32 -5.98 9.21
CA GLN A 177 11.43 -6.72 8.62
C GLN A 177 12.17 -5.91 7.55
N ASP A 178 11.47 -5.03 6.86
CA ASP A 178 11.85 -4.38 5.62
C ASP A 178 13.00 -3.39 5.77
N ILE A 179 13.87 -3.37 4.75
CA ILE A 179 14.75 -2.23 4.49
C ILE A 179 13.89 -1.09 3.95
N TYR A 180 14.05 0.08 4.56
CA TYR A 180 13.32 1.27 4.12
C TYR A 180 13.82 1.75 2.75
N GLY A 181 12.87 1.99 1.84
CA GLY A 181 13.09 2.57 0.53
C GLY A 181 11.82 3.21 -0.04
N PRO A 182 11.92 3.86 -1.19
CA PRO A 182 10.74 4.40 -1.88
C PRO A 182 9.82 3.27 -2.33
N TYR A 183 8.51 3.52 -2.29
CA TYR A 183 7.55 2.59 -2.87
C TYR A 183 7.68 2.52 -4.39
N SER A 184 7.53 1.32 -4.94
CA SER A 184 7.43 1.09 -6.37
C SER A 184 5.98 1.12 -6.83
N LEU A 185 5.72 1.59 -8.05
CA LEU A 185 4.41 1.44 -8.70
C LEU A 185 4.15 0.01 -9.19
N SER A 186 5.21 -0.81 -9.29
CA SER A 186 5.06 -2.20 -9.70
C SER A 186 4.32 -2.99 -8.61
N THR A 187 3.35 -3.77 -9.04
CA THR A 187 2.64 -4.71 -8.17
C THR A 187 3.58 -5.83 -7.75
N GLN A 188 3.73 -6.05 -6.46
CA GLN A 188 4.57 -7.12 -5.92
C GLN A 188 3.75 -8.06 -5.04
N PRO A 189 3.88 -9.38 -5.21
CA PRO A 189 3.38 -10.34 -4.23
C PRO A 189 4.35 -10.42 -3.05
N ASN A 190 3.81 -10.36 -1.83
CA ASN A 190 4.56 -10.47 -0.59
C ASN A 190 5.83 -9.59 -0.55
N PRO A 191 5.71 -8.25 -0.76
CA PRO A 191 6.87 -7.38 -0.76
C PRO A 191 7.56 -7.38 0.61
N CYS A 192 8.89 -7.28 0.60
CA CYS A 192 9.73 -7.25 1.80
C CYS A 192 10.70 -6.06 1.81
N GLY A 193 10.28 -4.94 1.22
CA GLY A 193 11.02 -3.69 1.21
C GLY A 193 12.04 -3.55 0.08
N ALA A 194 13.00 -2.65 0.27
CA ALA A 194 14.06 -2.42 -0.70
C ALA A 194 15.16 -3.50 -0.60
N ASP A 195 15.84 -3.78 -1.71
CA ASP A 195 16.93 -4.78 -1.74
C ASP A 195 18.17 -4.31 -0.97
N THR A 196 18.37 -3.00 -0.88
CA THR A 196 19.55 -2.40 -0.21
C THR A 196 19.17 -1.12 0.52
N GLY A 197 19.87 -0.84 1.61
CA GLY A 197 19.69 0.36 2.43
C GLY A 197 20.21 0.20 3.84
N SER A 198 20.34 1.31 4.55
CA SER A 198 20.88 1.36 5.92
C SER A 198 19.79 1.50 6.99
N TYR A 199 18.54 1.65 6.61
CA TYR A 199 17.43 1.92 7.52
C TYR A 199 16.41 0.79 7.49
N ARG A 200 15.77 0.54 8.63
CA ARG A 200 14.65 -0.38 8.78
C ARG A 200 13.35 0.40 8.97
N VAL A 201 12.27 -0.18 8.45
CA VAL A 201 10.94 0.43 8.54
C VAL A 201 10.40 0.32 9.97
N VAL A 202 9.71 1.39 10.39
CA VAL A 202 8.98 1.48 11.66
C VAL A 202 7.57 1.99 11.38
N ARG A 203 6.56 1.41 12.03
CA ARG A 203 5.14 1.68 11.77
C ARG A 203 4.34 1.94 13.05
N GLY A 204 3.12 2.49 12.92
CA GLY A 204 2.11 2.59 13.98
C GLY A 204 2.07 3.92 14.74
N GLY A 205 3.17 4.63 14.83
CA GLY A 205 3.32 5.76 15.74
C GLY A 205 3.48 5.29 17.19
N SER A 206 3.67 6.21 18.14
CA SER A 206 3.88 5.90 19.55
C SER A 206 3.00 6.77 20.45
N TYR A 207 3.05 6.51 21.74
CA TYR A 207 2.31 7.27 22.76
C TYR A 207 2.66 8.78 22.76
N ASP A 208 3.83 9.17 22.26
CA ASP A 208 4.30 10.57 22.18
C ASP A 208 4.04 11.21 20.80
N GLU A 209 3.51 10.44 19.84
CA GLU A 209 3.22 10.94 18.50
C GLU A 209 1.85 11.62 18.43
N CYS A 210 1.78 12.73 17.69
CA CYS A 210 0.51 13.40 17.44
C CYS A 210 -0.39 12.58 16.49
N ILE A 211 -1.68 12.87 16.53
CA ILE A 211 -2.74 12.21 15.74
C ILE A 211 -2.35 12.07 14.26
N ALA A 212 -1.82 13.14 13.64
CA ALA A 212 -1.47 13.13 12.22
C ALA A 212 -0.30 12.22 11.86
N ASN A 213 0.53 11.85 12.83
CA ASN A 213 1.68 10.96 12.65
C ASN A 213 1.35 9.49 12.96
N SER A 214 0.12 9.20 13.39
CA SER A 214 -0.32 7.87 13.82
C SER A 214 -1.36 7.26 12.86
N HIS A 215 -1.55 7.83 11.67
CA HIS A 215 -2.36 7.24 10.60
C HIS A 215 -1.74 5.93 10.09
N LEU A 216 -2.57 5.00 9.65
CA LEU A 216 -2.15 3.66 9.22
C LEU A 216 -1.11 3.65 8.10
N SER A 217 -1.12 4.65 7.22
CA SER A 217 -0.17 4.76 6.11
C SER A 217 1.16 5.43 6.47
N VAL A 218 1.27 6.03 7.67
CA VAL A 218 2.50 6.71 8.08
C VAL A 218 3.62 5.71 8.29
N ARG A 219 4.75 5.97 7.68
CA ARG A 219 5.96 5.15 7.76
C ARG A 219 7.13 5.99 8.27
N ARG A 220 7.95 5.37 9.07
CA ARG A 220 9.20 5.93 9.60
C ARG A 220 10.34 4.96 9.38
N TRP A 221 11.52 5.39 9.69
CA TRP A 221 12.73 4.57 9.54
C TRP A 221 13.78 4.97 10.59
N HIS A 222 14.56 3.98 10.99
CA HIS A 222 15.72 4.16 11.86
C HIS A 222 16.85 3.21 11.44
N VAL A 223 18.07 3.50 11.83
CA VAL A 223 19.17 2.54 11.69
C VAL A 223 18.91 1.32 12.58
N PRO A 224 19.35 0.10 12.18
CA PRO A 224 19.02 -1.14 12.90
C PRO A 224 19.44 -1.17 14.37
N GLU A 225 20.43 -0.35 14.75
CA GLU A 225 20.97 -0.24 16.10
C GLU A 225 20.16 0.71 17.02
N THR A 226 19.20 1.45 16.46
CA THR A 226 18.39 2.39 17.24
C THR A 226 17.58 1.66 18.29
N ALA A 227 17.66 2.10 19.53
CA ALA A 227 16.86 1.60 20.65
C ALA A 227 16.35 2.79 21.46
N THR A 228 15.07 3.10 21.36
CA THR A 228 14.43 4.22 22.05
C THR A 228 13.20 3.75 22.86
N GLU A 229 12.71 4.61 23.71
CA GLU A 229 11.51 4.34 24.51
C GLU A 229 10.22 4.27 23.68
N TYR A 230 10.25 4.79 22.46
CA TYR A 230 9.11 4.88 21.56
C TYR A 230 8.97 3.71 20.59
N ILE A 231 9.98 2.82 20.53
CA ILE A 231 10.02 1.74 19.53
C ILE A 231 10.09 0.38 20.23
N GLY A 232 9.14 -0.47 19.88
CA GLY A 232 9.06 -1.87 20.20
C GLY A 232 8.81 -2.70 18.94
N PHE A 233 8.06 -3.81 19.04
CA PHE A 233 7.75 -4.66 17.91
C PHE A 233 6.63 -5.65 18.24
N ARG A 234 6.04 -6.23 17.21
CA ARG A 234 5.25 -7.47 17.28
C ARG A 234 5.84 -8.53 16.37
N VAL A 235 5.45 -9.79 16.58
CA VAL A 235 5.92 -10.90 15.75
C VAL A 235 4.85 -11.36 14.78
N ALA A 236 5.30 -11.95 13.67
CA ALA A 236 4.50 -12.65 12.69
C ALA A 236 5.08 -14.05 12.45
N LEU A 237 4.30 -14.93 11.85
CA LEU A 237 4.78 -16.21 11.35
C LEU A 237 3.98 -16.65 10.12
N THR A 238 4.59 -17.52 9.30
CA THR A 238 3.93 -18.20 8.20
C THR A 238 4.16 -19.69 8.37
N LEU A 239 3.08 -20.47 8.53
CA LEU A 239 3.21 -21.91 8.68
C LEU A 239 3.59 -22.55 7.33
N PRO A 240 4.42 -23.61 7.32
CA PRO A 240 4.86 -24.27 6.07
C PRO A 240 3.73 -24.80 5.20
N ASP A 241 2.63 -25.23 5.81
CA ASP A 241 1.44 -25.76 5.12
C ASP A 241 0.40 -24.68 4.75
N GLU A 242 0.66 -23.42 5.09
CA GLU A 242 -0.19 -22.34 4.59
C GLU A 242 -0.08 -22.29 3.06
N PRO A 243 -1.21 -22.28 2.35
CA PRO A 243 -1.17 -22.23 0.92
C PRO A 243 -0.51 -20.90 0.51
N MET A 244 0.78 -20.96 0.24
CA MET A 244 1.41 -19.90 -0.55
C MET A 244 0.49 -19.65 -1.73
N LEU A 245 0.23 -18.39 -2.06
CA LEU A 245 -0.52 -18.05 -3.27
C LEU A 245 0.10 -18.85 -4.42
N GLN A 246 -0.36 -20.09 -4.59
CA GLN A 246 -0.05 -20.84 -5.79
C GLN A 246 -0.79 -20.12 -6.89
N VAL A 247 -0.03 -19.37 -7.66
CA VAL A 247 -0.49 -18.91 -8.95
C VAL A 247 -0.75 -20.18 -9.74
N GLN A 248 -2.00 -20.65 -9.72
CA GLN A 248 -2.43 -21.65 -10.67
C GLN A 248 -2.14 -21.05 -12.05
N LYS A 249 -1.32 -21.73 -12.83
CA LYS A 249 -1.07 -21.40 -14.24
C LYS A 249 -2.29 -21.71 -15.11
N GLU A 250 -3.49 -21.33 -14.65
CA GLU A 250 -4.62 -21.22 -15.56
C GLU A 250 -4.40 -19.93 -16.35
N GLU A 251 -4.34 -20.05 -17.66
CA GLU A 251 -4.31 -18.87 -18.51
C GLU A 251 -5.50 -17.99 -18.13
N PRO A 252 -5.26 -16.74 -17.72
CA PRO A 252 -6.33 -15.87 -17.28
C PRO A 252 -7.31 -15.66 -18.43
N PRO A 253 -8.63 -15.60 -18.19
CA PRO A 253 -9.61 -15.42 -19.23
C PRO A 253 -9.30 -14.16 -20.03
N LEU A 254 -9.34 -14.23 -21.36
CA LEU A 254 -9.04 -13.11 -22.27
C LEU A 254 -9.84 -11.85 -21.96
N THR A 255 -11.02 -12.00 -21.36
CA THR A 255 -11.83 -10.87 -20.90
C THR A 255 -12.52 -11.19 -19.59
N ARG A 256 -12.67 -10.18 -18.74
CA ARG A 256 -13.49 -10.22 -17.53
C ARG A 256 -14.35 -8.98 -17.40
N SER A 257 -15.34 -9.03 -16.54
CA SER A 257 -16.21 -7.87 -16.30
C SER A 257 -16.41 -7.64 -14.82
N VAL A 258 -16.31 -6.40 -14.41
CA VAL A 258 -16.52 -5.94 -13.03
C VAL A 258 -17.79 -5.09 -12.98
N ARG A 259 -18.61 -5.29 -11.96
CA ARG A 259 -19.79 -4.45 -11.73
C ARG A 259 -19.48 -3.39 -10.67
N ILE A 260 -19.57 -2.13 -11.05
CA ILE A 260 -19.32 -0.98 -10.18
C ILE A 260 -20.62 -0.20 -10.05
N LYS A 261 -21.25 -0.20 -8.88
CA LYS A 261 -22.56 0.41 -8.61
C LYS A 261 -23.61 0.10 -9.69
N GLY A 262 -23.69 -1.17 -10.12
CA GLY A 262 -24.65 -1.66 -11.11
C GLY A 262 -24.27 -1.41 -12.58
N LYS A 263 -23.17 -0.72 -12.86
CA LYS A 263 -22.58 -0.58 -14.19
C LYS A 263 -21.56 -1.69 -14.42
N LYS A 264 -21.61 -2.28 -15.62
CA LYS A 264 -20.66 -3.31 -16.05
C LYS A 264 -19.52 -2.63 -16.81
N LEU A 265 -18.28 -2.81 -16.33
CA LEU A 265 -17.07 -2.40 -17.02
C LEU A 265 -16.32 -3.65 -17.46
N ARG A 266 -16.00 -3.73 -18.74
CA ARG A 266 -15.25 -4.85 -19.33
C ARG A 266 -13.77 -4.57 -19.23
N PHE A 267 -12.98 -5.61 -18.97
CA PHE A 267 -11.53 -5.58 -18.96
C PHE A 267 -11.00 -6.64 -19.93
N VAL A 268 -9.94 -6.32 -20.65
CA VAL A 268 -9.24 -7.21 -21.57
C VAL A 268 -7.88 -7.56 -21.00
N TYR A 269 -7.50 -8.82 -21.07
CA TYR A 269 -6.20 -9.30 -20.61
C TYR A 269 -5.08 -8.83 -21.54
N VAL A 270 -4.00 -8.31 -20.98
CA VAL A 270 -2.81 -7.89 -21.70
C VAL A 270 -1.64 -8.74 -21.21
N PRO A 271 -1.13 -9.66 -22.07
CA PRO A 271 0.07 -10.42 -21.75
C PRO A 271 1.30 -9.48 -21.78
N ALA A 272 2.05 -9.49 -20.69
CA ALA A 272 3.25 -8.69 -20.50
C ALA A 272 4.19 -9.39 -19.53
N GLU A 273 5.37 -8.85 -19.27
CA GLU A 273 6.26 -9.34 -18.22
C GLU A 273 5.57 -9.34 -16.85
N GLN A 274 4.78 -8.30 -16.59
CA GLN A 274 3.80 -8.25 -15.51
C GLN A 274 2.40 -8.14 -16.12
N PRO A 275 1.68 -9.25 -16.30
CA PRO A 275 0.40 -9.24 -16.99
C PRO A 275 -0.68 -8.49 -16.21
N TYR A 276 -1.63 -7.90 -16.91
CA TYR A 276 -2.71 -7.10 -16.34
C TYR A 276 -3.99 -7.18 -17.19
N TYR A 277 -5.10 -6.69 -16.65
CA TYR A 277 -6.32 -6.42 -17.41
C TYR A 277 -6.49 -4.91 -17.57
N ILE A 278 -6.79 -4.45 -18.77
CA ILE A 278 -7.13 -3.05 -19.05
C ILE A 278 -8.62 -2.92 -19.37
N SER A 279 -9.28 -1.91 -18.82
CA SER A 279 -10.70 -1.68 -19.05
C SER A 279 -10.98 -1.07 -20.42
N ASP A 280 -12.22 -1.22 -20.88
CA ASP A 280 -12.80 -0.30 -21.85
C ASP A 280 -12.76 1.13 -21.32
N GLU A 281 -13.04 2.10 -22.21
CA GLU A 281 -13.08 3.51 -21.82
C GLU A 281 -14.20 3.78 -20.81
N VAL A 282 -13.89 4.62 -19.81
CA VAL A 282 -14.84 4.96 -18.76
C VAL A 282 -15.92 5.91 -19.29
N GLU A 283 -17.17 5.49 -19.21
CA GLU A 283 -18.31 6.31 -19.59
C GLU A 283 -18.57 7.46 -18.60
N CYS A 284 -19.05 8.61 -19.11
CA CYS A 284 -19.50 9.73 -18.28
C CYS A 284 -20.54 9.35 -17.23
N SER A 285 -21.38 8.34 -17.53
CA SER A 285 -22.41 7.86 -16.61
C SER A 285 -21.82 7.18 -15.37
N LEU A 286 -20.72 6.43 -15.53
CA LEU A 286 -20.02 5.82 -14.42
C LEU A 286 -19.23 6.86 -13.63
N TRP A 287 -18.53 7.76 -14.33
CA TRP A 287 -17.80 8.86 -13.70
C TRP A 287 -18.71 9.70 -12.79
N ARG A 288 -19.86 10.19 -13.31
CA ARG A 288 -20.82 10.96 -12.52
C ARG A 288 -21.29 10.23 -11.27
N LYS A 289 -21.57 8.93 -11.41
CA LYS A 289 -22.08 8.10 -10.31
C LYS A 289 -21.06 7.87 -9.20
N MET A 290 -19.77 7.88 -9.54
CA MET A 290 -18.69 7.66 -8.58
C MET A 290 -18.17 8.95 -7.96
N MET A 291 -18.06 10.02 -8.77
CA MET A 291 -17.46 11.30 -8.35
C MET A 291 -18.49 12.33 -7.90
N GLU A 292 -19.80 12.05 -8.09
CA GLU A 292 -20.90 12.97 -7.82
C GLU A 292 -20.76 14.32 -8.55
N LYS A 293 -20.02 14.32 -9.66
CA LYS A 293 -19.79 15.49 -10.53
C LYS A 293 -19.75 15.10 -12.01
N GLU A 294 -19.98 16.07 -12.87
CA GLU A 294 -19.83 15.89 -14.31
C GLU A 294 -18.35 15.77 -14.70
N ALA A 295 -18.07 14.99 -15.74
CA ALA A 295 -16.74 15.00 -16.34
C ALA A 295 -16.51 16.38 -17.02
N PRO A 296 -15.29 16.96 -16.90
CA PRO A 296 -14.98 18.27 -17.48
C PRO A 296 -15.23 18.34 -18.98
N GLU A 297 -14.93 17.26 -19.68
CA GLU A 297 -15.13 17.13 -21.12
C GLU A 297 -15.76 15.79 -21.46
N ARG A 298 -16.42 15.70 -22.61
CA ARG A 298 -17.00 14.46 -23.14
C ARG A 298 -16.77 14.34 -24.63
N LYS A 299 -16.43 13.12 -25.06
CA LYS A 299 -16.49 12.70 -26.45
C LYS A 299 -17.56 11.63 -26.56
N LYS A 300 -18.71 11.95 -27.16
CA LYS A 300 -19.92 11.12 -27.12
C LYS A 300 -20.33 10.91 -25.64
N SER A 301 -20.24 9.69 -25.12
CA SER A 301 -20.54 9.36 -23.72
C SER A 301 -19.31 9.08 -22.86
N ILE A 302 -18.10 9.27 -23.40
CA ILE A 302 -16.83 8.96 -22.73
C ILE A 302 -16.34 10.14 -21.89
N ALA A 303 -15.86 9.88 -20.68
CA ALA A 303 -15.31 10.87 -19.78
C ALA A 303 -13.90 11.30 -20.19
N LEU A 304 -13.68 12.59 -20.37
CA LEU A 304 -12.42 13.21 -20.78
C LEU A 304 -12.07 14.40 -19.90
N GLY A 305 -10.87 14.92 -20.05
CA GLY A 305 -10.42 16.16 -19.42
C GLY A 305 -10.30 16.14 -17.91
N MET A 306 -10.08 14.97 -17.30
CA MET A 306 -9.93 14.84 -15.85
C MET A 306 -8.48 15.05 -15.42
N SER A 307 -8.29 15.80 -14.33
CA SER A 307 -6.98 15.93 -13.70
C SER A 307 -6.43 14.59 -13.22
N LYS A 308 -5.10 14.48 -13.08
CA LYS A 308 -4.44 13.26 -12.56
C LYS A 308 -4.99 12.88 -11.17
N SER A 309 -5.22 13.87 -10.30
CA SER A 309 -5.79 13.64 -8.96
C SER A 309 -7.22 13.10 -9.02
N ASP A 310 -8.07 13.62 -9.93
CA ASP A 310 -9.43 13.13 -10.10
C ASP A 310 -9.48 11.70 -10.65
N ARG A 311 -8.56 11.34 -11.56
CA ARG A 311 -8.44 9.97 -12.10
C ARG A 311 -8.07 8.98 -11.01
N THR A 312 -7.08 9.29 -10.17
CA THR A 312 -6.66 8.45 -9.04
C THR A 312 -7.81 8.26 -8.05
N ARG A 313 -8.48 9.35 -7.67
CA ARG A 313 -9.64 9.33 -6.76
C ARG A 313 -10.78 8.49 -7.32
N PHE A 314 -11.04 8.57 -8.62
CA PHE A 314 -12.04 7.74 -9.29
C PHE A 314 -11.68 6.25 -9.20
N ALA A 315 -10.43 5.88 -9.48
CA ALA A 315 -9.97 4.49 -9.38
C ALA A 315 -10.11 3.93 -7.96
N GLU A 316 -9.81 4.71 -6.95
CA GLU A 316 -9.99 4.32 -5.55
C GLU A 316 -11.48 4.11 -5.18
N TYR A 317 -12.36 5.01 -5.61
CA TYR A 317 -13.80 4.84 -5.41
C TYR A 317 -14.35 3.60 -6.12
N CYS A 318 -13.88 3.35 -7.36
CA CYS A 318 -14.25 2.15 -8.10
C CYS A 318 -13.72 0.88 -7.40
N SER A 319 -12.50 0.90 -6.87
CA SER A 319 -11.92 -0.21 -6.13
C SER A 319 -12.78 -0.60 -4.92
N ARG A 320 -13.18 0.37 -4.12
CA ARG A 320 -14.08 0.14 -2.97
C ARG A 320 -15.43 -0.44 -3.40
N ALA A 321 -16.01 0.08 -4.48
CA ALA A 321 -17.31 -0.36 -4.96
C ALA A 321 -17.29 -1.72 -5.65
N ALA A 322 -16.13 -2.11 -6.20
CA ALA A 322 -15.91 -3.38 -6.87
C ALA A 322 -15.49 -4.50 -5.90
N GLY A 323 -14.93 -4.14 -4.75
CA GLY A 323 -14.31 -5.09 -3.81
C GLY A 323 -12.98 -5.65 -4.31
N GLU A 324 -12.35 -4.99 -5.29
CA GLU A 324 -11.04 -5.36 -5.81
C GLU A 324 -10.24 -4.11 -6.21
N ALA A 325 -8.91 -4.22 -6.21
CA ALA A 325 -8.04 -3.09 -6.50
C ALA A 325 -8.06 -2.74 -8.00
N LEU A 326 -8.45 -1.50 -8.29
CA LEU A 326 -8.47 -0.90 -9.62
C LEU A 326 -7.54 0.31 -9.63
N LEU A 327 -6.66 0.39 -10.61
CA LEU A 327 -5.70 1.47 -10.79
C LEU A 327 -6.01 2.24 -12.08
N VAL A 328 -5.52 3.47 -12.17
CA VAL A 328 -5.49 4.20 -13.44
C VAL A 328 -4.42 3.55 -14.33
N ALA A 329 -4.79 3.20 -15.56
CA ALA A 329 -3.84 2.65 -16.52
C ALA A 329 -2.69 3.63 -16.79
N SER A 330 -1.45 3.16 -16.71
CA SER A 330 -0.28 3.95 -17.09
C SER A 330 -0.22 4.16 -18.61
N ALA A 331 0.57 5.15 -19.02
CA ALA A 331 0.85 5.39 -20.43
C ALA A 331 1.36 4.14 -21.15
N GLU A 332 2.34 3.46 -20.54
CA GLU A 332 2.97 2.26 -21.07
C GLU A 332 1.97 1.11 -21.23
N GLN A 333 1.11 0.92 -20.21
CA GLN A 333 0.08 -0.10 -20.25
C GLN A 333 -0.95 0.13 -21.37
N ILE A 334 -1.35 1.38 -21.60
CA ILE A 334 -2.26 1.72 -22.69
C ILE A 334 -1.60 1.48 -24.04
N VAL A 335 -0.37 1.97 -24.22
CA VAL A 335 0.38 1.82 -25.48
C VAL A 335 0.61 0.35 -25.81
N LEU A 336 0.99 -0.48 -24.83
CA LEU A 336 1.20 -1.89 -25.05
C LEU A 336 -0.11 -2.61 -25.46
N ALA A 337 -1.22 -2.28 -24.83
CA ALA A 337 -2.52 -2.85 -25.19
C ALA A 337 -3.00 -2.40 -26.58
N GLU A 338 -2.74 -1.16 -26.98
CA GLU A 338 -3.01 -0.64 -28.32
C GLU A 338 -2.14 -1.34 -29.38
N GLN A 339 -0.84 -1.51 -29.12
CA GLN A 339 0.09 -2.23 -30.02
C GLN A 339 -0.29 -3.69 -30.23
N GLN A 340 -0.83 -4.33 -29.22
CA GLN A 340 -1.33 -5.71 -29.30
C GLN A 340 -2.77 -5.81 -29.88
N HIS A 341 -3.34 -4.70 -30.34
CA HIS A 341 -4.71 -4.61 -30.86
C HIS A 341 -5.80 -5.11 -29.90
N LEU A 342 -5.54 -5.08 -28.60
CA LEU A 342 -6.46 -5.55 -27.56
C LEU A 342 -7.49 -4.48 -27.17
N ILE A 343 -7.15 -3.20 -27.35
CA ILE A 343 -8.05 -2.05 -27.20
C ILE A 343 -7.94 -1.16 -28.42
N GLU A 344 -8.98 -0.37 -28.69
CA GLU A 344 -8.94 0.62 -29.78
C GLU A 344 -7.91 1.71 -29.44
N ALA A 345 -7.03 2.01 -30.40
CA ALA A 345 -6.10 3.13 -30.30
C ALA A 345 -6.89 4.45 -30.25
N TYR A 346 -6.58 5.29 -29.29
CA TYR A 346 -7.18 6.61 -29.20
C TYR A 346 -6.71 7.47 -30.37
N GLN A 347 -7.63 7.78 -31.29
CA GLN A 347 -7.39 8.74 -32.36
C GLN A 347 -7.89 10.12 -31.91
N PRO A 348 -6.99 11.09 -31.56
CA PRO A 348 -7.43 12.46 -31.36
C PRO A 348 -8.09 12.93 -32.66
N ASN A 349 -9.30 13.48 -32.59
CA ASN A 349 -9.93 14.06 -33.76
C ASN A 349 -9.04 15.21 -34.26
N VAL A 350 -8.25 14.92 -35.27
CA VAL A 350 -7.67 15.97 -36.11
C VAL A 350 -8.84 16.53 -36.90
N SER A 351 -9.47 17.56 -36.33
CA SER A 351 -10.46 18.31 -37.11
C SER A 351 -9.72 18.92 -38.28
N HIS A 352 -10.16 18.63 -39.49
CA HIS A 352 -9.64 19.23 -40.73
C HIS A 352 -9.83 20.76 -40.79
N LYS A 353 -10.13 21.41 -39.63
CA LYS A 353 -10.31 22.87 -39.53
C LYS A 353 -9.06 23.65 -39.09
N ASP A 354 -8.00 22.99 -38.60
CA ASP A 354 -6.80 23.69 -38.13
C ASP A 354 -5.73 23.90 -39.22
N LYS A 355 -6.15 24.38 -40.41
CA LYS A 355 -5.22 24.93 -41.40
C LYS A 355 -4.65 26.30 -41.03
N ASN A 356 -5.00 26.87 -39.89
CA ASN A 356 -4.51 28.17 -39.41
C ASN A 356 -3.96 28.09 -37.98
N GLU A 357 -3.04 27.19 -37.71
CA GLU A 357 -2.23 27.31 -36.49
C GLU A 357 -1.33 28.51 -36.61
N SER A 358 -1.56 29.54 -35.80
CA SER A 358 -0.82 30.81 -35.92
C SER A 358 0.68 30.55 -35.63
N THR A 359 1.54 31.20 -36.38
CA THR A 359 3.02 31.17 -36.25
C THR A 359 3.52 31.35 -34.80
N ARG A 360 2.68 31.97 -33.93
CA ARG A 360 2.93 32.17 -32.50
C ARG A 360 2.81 30.89 -31.68
N SER A 361 1.92 29.93 -32.01
CA SER A 361 1.78 28.66 -31.28
C SER A 361 2.94 27.71 -31.62
N ILE A 362 3.40 27.72 -32.86
CA ILE A 362 4.58 26.96 -33.31
C ILE A 362 5.86 27.46 -32.61
N GLN A 363 6.02 28.79 -32.47
CA GLN A 363 7.16 29.37 -31.78
C GLN A 363 7.14 29.09 -30.25
N ARG A 364 5.96 29.06 -29.62
CA ARG A 364 5.83 28.66 -28.20
C ARG A 364 6.17 27.17 -27.99
N ARG A 365 5.79 26.30 -28.93
CA ARG A 365 6.09 24.87 -28.91
C ARG A 365 7.60 24.62 -29.09
N ARG A 366 8.28 25.32 -30.00
CA ARG A 366 9.74 25.28 -30.16
C ARG A 366 10.48 25.74 -28.91
N LYS A 367 10.14 26.89 -28.31
CA LYS A 367 10.76 27.36 -27.05
C LYS A 367 10.57 26.42 -25.87
N ARG A 368 9.49 25.62 -25.83
CA ARG A 368 9.26 24.62 -24.79
C ARG A 368 10.12 23.36 -25.02
N ASN A 369 10.32 22.97 -26.27
CA ASN A 369 11.18 21.86 -26.62
C ASN A 369 12.67 22.17 -26.39
N ASP A 370 13.11 23.41 -26.68
CA ASP A 370 14.47 23.87 -26.43
C ASP A 370 14.82 23.88 -24.93
N LYS A 371 13.86 24.21 -24.07
CA LYS A 371 14.03 24.09 -22.60
C LYS A 371 14.13 22.63 -22.12
N LEU A 372 13.44 21.70 -22.77
CA LEU A 372 13.49 20.27 -22.43
C LEU A 372 14.82 19.64 -22.83
N SER A 373 15.38 20.01 -24.01
CA SER A 373 16.68 19.53 -24.47
C SER A 373 17.82 20.03 -23.60
N ALA A 374 17.77 21.27 -23.14
CA ALA A 374 18.76 21.83 -22.22
C ALA A 374 18.77 21.11 -20.83
N TRP A 375 17.61 20.63 -20.38
CA TRP A 375 17.50 19.86 -19.14
C TRP A 375 18.10 18.44 -19.28
N THR A 376 17.99 17.82 -20.45
CA THR A 376 18.49 16.47 -20.70
C THR A 376 20.01 16.40 -20.86
N GLU A 377 20.64 17.46 -21.38
CA GLU A 377 22.10 17.60 -21.38
C GLU A 377 22.65 17.70 -19.95
N LEU A 378 21.90 18.32 -19.04
CA LEU A 378 22.34 18.54 -17.65
C LEU A 378 22.33 17.25 -16.79
N ILE A 379 21.44 16.29 -17.10
CA ILE A 379 21.28 15.04 -16.33
C ILE A 379 21.84 13.80 -17.00
N GLY A 380 22.48 13.94 -18.18
CA GLY A 380 23.18 12.84 -18.88
C GLY A 380 22.27 11.72 -19.41
N VAL A 381 20.95 11.90 -19.39
CA VAL A 381 19.99 10.93 -19.92
C VAL A 381 19.68 11.26 -21.38
N ARG A 382 20.00 10.34 -22.28
CA ARG A 382 19.68 10.47 -23.71
C ARG A 382 18.17 10.23 -23.89
N LEU A 383 17.41 11.30 -23.98
CA LEU A 383 15.98 11.20 -24.35
C LEU A 383 15.83 10.76 -25.81
N PRO A 384 14.78 9.99 -26.14
CA PRO A 384 14.37 9.72 -27.50
C PRO A 384 14.15 11.04 -28.28
N LYS A 385 14.42 11.03 -29.59
CA LYS A 385 14.24 12.24 -30.42
C LYS A 385 12.80 12.71 -30.40
N PRO A 386 12.54 14.03 -30.59
CA PRO A 386 11.17 14.59 -30.53
C PRO A 386 10.14 13.93 -31.45
N ASP A 387 10.60 13.30 -32.51
CA ASP A 387 9.78 12.63 -33.53
C ASP A 387 9.69 11.11 -33.31
N ASP A 388 10.22 10.58 -32.20
CA ASP A 388 10.12 9.16 -31.88
C ASP A 388 8.66 8.83 -31.59
N PRO A 389 8.05 7.84 -32.29
CA PRO A 389 6.66 7.43 -32.11
C PRO A 389 6.34 7.07 -30.66
N ILE A 390 7.29 6.45 -29.95
CA ILE A 390 7.15 6.08 -28.53
C ILE A 390 7.01 7.34 -27.66
N LEU A 391 7.82 8.39 -27.88
CA LEU A 391 7.76 9.63 -27.09
C LEU A 391 6.47 10.40 -27.33
N LEU A 392 5.94 10.39 -28.54
CA LEU A 392 4.64 10.99 -28.88
C LEU A 392 3.50 10.23 -28.18
N GLN A 393 3.57 8.92 -28.11
CA GLN A 393 2.61 8.08 -27.41
C GLN A 393 2.67 8.26 -25.88
N PHE A 394 3.88 8.37 -25.29
CA PHE A 394 4.05 8.67 -23.86
C PHE A 394 3.46 10.02 -23.48
N LYS A 395 3.73 11.09 -24.27
CA LYS A 395 3.14 12.41 -24.02
C LYS A 395 1.62 12.40 -24.14
N ALA A 396 1.08 11.57 -25.03
CA ALA A 396 -0.34 11.48 -25.26
C ALA A 396 -1.08 10.66 -24.18
N ALA A 397 -0.39 9.78 -23.45
CA ALA A 397 -1.01 8.95 -22.41
C ALA A 397 -1.15 9.69 -21.07
N ASP A 398 -0.27 10.66 -20.77
CA ASP A 398 -0.42 11.58 -19.64
C ASP A 398 -1.32 12.81 -19.98
N ASP A 399 -1.80 12.88 -21.21
CA ASP A 399 -2.70 13.95 -21.66
C ASP A 399 -4.09 13.75 -21.02
N GLU A 400 -4.54 14.77 -20.28
CA GLU A 400 -5.86 14.79 -19.65
C GLU A 400 -7.02 14.68 -20.66
N SER A 401 -6.75 14.92 -21.95
CA SER A 401 -7.72 14.74 -23.04
C SER A 401 -8.00 13.28 -23.38
N ARG A 402 -7.14 12.33 -22.95
CA ARG A 402 -7.35 10.90 -23.21
C ARG A 402 -8.45 10.31 -22.33
N PRO A 403 -9.19 9.33 -22.85
CA PRO A 403 -10.15 8.58 -22.06
C PRO A 403 -9.52 7.91 -20.86
N LEU A 404 -10.24 7.93 -19.74
CA LEU A 404 -9.83 7.20 -18.54
C LEU A 404 -10.01 5.70 -18.76
N ARG A 405 -8.97 4.93 -18.46
CA ARG A 405 -9.01 3.47 -18.36
C ARG A 405 -8.51 3.01 -17.00
N LEU A 406 -9.04 1.90 -16.55
CA LEU A 406 -8.62 1.26 -15.29
C LEU A 406 -7.87 -0.03 -15.62
N VAL A 407 -7.00 -0.46 -14.70
CA VAL A 407 -6.31 -1.74 -14.78
C VAL A 407 -6.57 -2.58 -13.54
N ILE A 408 -6.56 -3.88 -13.74
CA ILE A 408 -6.50 -4.90 -12.70
C ILE A 408 -5.20 -5.66 -12.95
N CYS A 409 -4.26 -5.59 -12.02
CA CYS A 409 -3.05 -6.38 -12.12
C CYS A 409 -3.37 -7.85 -11.87
N THR A 410 -2.88 -8.74 -12.72
CA THR A 410 -3.07 -10.19 -12.52
C THR A 410 -2.11 -10.67 -11.44
N LYS A 411 -2.55 -11.65 -10.67
CA LYS A 411 -1.65 -12.37 -9.77
C LYS A 411 -0.69 -13.20 -10.63
N LYS A 412 0.60 -13.07 -10.40
CA LYS A 412 1.60 -14.04 -10.88
C LYS A 412 1.65 -15.22 -9.94
#